data_c132585ef27354ac766e0a0f5133a464
#
_entry.id   c132585ef27354ac766e0a0f5133a464
#
_cell.length_a   1.000
_cell.length_b   1.000
_cell.length_c   1.000
_cell.angle_alpha   90.00
_cell.angle_beta   90.00
_cell.angle_gamma   90.00
#
_symmetry.space_group_name_H-M   'P 1'
#
loop_
_entity.id
_entity.type
_entity.pdbx_description
1 polymer ?
#
loop_
_entity_poly.entity_id
_entity_poly.type
_entity_poly.pdbx_seq_one_letter_code
_entity_poly.pdbx_strand_id
1 'polypeptide(L)'
;MQDRTKGNVPLGSHPLSSSPLAGKDRLTLLGDTPLVAETPEELLDDETTPVSRFFVRNNGLMPEPAGDPEGWSFTVDGEVERPLRLTLADLKRRFSPKTLRMVLECGGNGRSFLTPKAEGNPWTNGGVGCAEWTGVSLSDVLREAGLKPSARFTAHFGAEPDKTGSHEHQAMSRGVPVEKALEEHTLLVWAMNGEPLPFLHGGPLRLIVPGWPGSLSQKWLTRIWLRDREHDGPGMTGLSYRMPVNPLPPGSDGRGVETRILESMPVRSIVSSPAPDHRYPSGTREIPVRGAAWAGDDGVARVDLSVDGGATWTAATLKPPRNRYDWVRWTATVTLPVRRFLPSDSDTDRACVTLPGPGSPGPGPSGAGRLGSDASGLGSPPSRYSRTPVRAGASGLSQCCS
;
A
#
# COMPACT_ATOMS: atom_id res chain seq x y z
N MET A 1 32.24 -10.20 61.27
CA MET A 1 30.96 -10.81 61.05
C MET A 1 29.96 -9.67 60.81
N GLN A 2 29.65 -9.34 59.58
CA GLN A 2 28.63 -8.37 59.20
C GLN A 2 27.68 -9.07 58.29
N ASP A 3 26.46 -9.20 58.77
CA ASP A 3 25.32 -9.76 58.08
C ASP A 3 24.78 -8.73 57.09
N ARG A 4 24.67 -9.09 55.80
CA ARG A 4 24.04 -8.30 54.72
C ARG A 4 22.83 -9.04 54.24
N THR A 5 21.69 -8.82 54.87
CA THR A 5 20.40 -9.19 54.32
C THR A 5 20.02 -8.18 53.23
N LYS A 6 20.10 -8.60 51.98
CA LYS A 6 19.53 -7.87 50.84
C LYS A 6 18.02 -8.08 50.79
N GLY A 7 17.29 -7.03 51.08
CA GLY A 7 15.83 -6.99 50.89
C GLY A 7 15.47 -7.14 49.42
N ASN A 8 14.66 -8.14 49.11
CA ASN A 8 13.98 -8.32 47.84
C ASN A 8 12.85 -7.29 47.74
N VAL A 9 12.99 -6.32 46.84
CA VAL A 9 11.90 -5.44 46.44
C VAL A 9 11.01 -6.23 45.46
N PRO A 10 9.72 -6.39 45.70
CA PRO A 10 8.83 -7.03 44.69
C PRO A 10 8.75 -6.16 43.46
N LEU A 11 9.08 -6.71 42.30
CA LEU A 11 8.76 -6.14 41.01
C LEU A 11 7.24 -5.89 40.93
N GLY A 12 6.86 -4.63 40.88
CA GLY A 12 5.50 -4.24 40.67
C GLY A 12 4.92 -4.90 39.41
N SER A 13 3.80 -5.56 39.59
CA SER A 13 2.96 -6.09 38.52
C SER A 13 2.52 -4.92 37.61
N HIS A 14 3.16 -4.77 36.46
CA HIS A 14 2.61 -3.95 35.39
C HIS A 14 1.25 -4.52 35.00
N PRO A 15 0.22 -3.68 34.80
CA PRO A 15 -1.07 -4.15 34.32
C PRO A 15 -0.88 -4.85 32.97
N LEU A 16 -1.53 -6.00 32.79
CA LEU A 16 -1.53 -6.83 31.60
C LEU A 16 -1.67 -5.93 30.37
N SER A 17 -0.63 -5.85 29.54
CA SER A 17 -0.63 -5.08 28.31
C SER A 17 -1.77 -5.59 27.42
N SER A 18 -2.71 -4.71 27.10
CA SER A 18 -3.68 -4.95 26.03
C SER A 18 -2.90 -5.40 24.78
N SER A 19 -3.40 -6.43 24.08
CA SER A 19 -2.80 -6.90 22.82
C SER A 19 -2.41 -5.71 21.94
N PRO A 20 -1.21 -5.69 21.31
CA PRO A 20 -0.80 -4.61 20.42
C PRO A 20 -1.76 -4.41 19.25
N LEU A 21 -2.64 -5.38 18.99
CA LEU A 21 -3.73 -5.34 18.01
C LEU A 21 -5.11 -5.11 18.68
N ALA A 22 -5.17 -4.50 19.87
CA ALA A 22 -6.43 -4.16 20.50
C ALA A 22 -7.31 -3.32 19.54
N GLY A 23 -8.59 -3.69 19.40
CA GLY A 23 -9.53 -3.07 18.45
C GLY A 23 -9.38 -3.54 17.00
N LYS A 24 -8.48 -4.50 16.71
CA LYS A 24 -8.37 -5.15 15.41
C LYS A 24 -9.13 -6.47 15.35
N ASP A 25 -9.72 -6.75 14.19
CA ASP A 25 -10.54 -7.94 13.93
C ASP A 25 -9.81 -8.86 12.94
N ARG A 26 -9.36 -10.02 13.41
CA ARG A 26 -8.77 -11.13 12.62
C ARG A 26 -7.58 -10.76 11.74
N LEU A 27 -6.79 -9.74 12.07
CA LEU A 27 -5.56 -9.49 11.33
C LEU A 27 -4.53 -10.60 11.59
N THR A 28 -3.76 -10.95 10.56
CA THR A 28 -2.62 -11.87 10.67
C THR A 28 -1.39 -11.10 11.09
N LEU A 29 -0.85 -11.42 12.28
CA LEU A 29 0.39 -10.81 12.79
C LEU A 29 1.60 -11.32 11.97
N LEU A 30 2.36 -10.40 11.40
CA LEU A 30 3.61 -10.68 10.66
C LEU A 30 4.87 -10.28 11.44
N GLY A 31 4.73 -9.45 12.46
CA GLY A 31 5.80 -9.00 13.34
C GLY A 31 5.25 -8.10 14.45
N ASP A 32 5.84 -8.19 15.62
CA ASP A 32 5.44 -7.44 16.80
C ASP A 32 6.34 -6.22 17.08
N THR A 33 7.59 -6.27 16.66
CA THR A 33 8.60 -5.22 16.88
C THR A 33 9.46 -4.99 15.63
N PRO A 34 9.13 -4.03 14.78
CA PRO A 34 7.94 -3.15 14.78
C PRO A 34 6.65 -3.91 14.47
N LEU A 35 5.52 -3.41 15.00
CA LEU A 35 4.22 -4.02 14.80
C LEU A 35 3.81 -4.01 13.32
N VAL A 36 3.54 -5.21 12.79
CA VAL A 36 3.14 -5.45 11.39
C VAL A 36 2.04 -6.51 11.37
N ALA A 37 0.91 -6.21 10.76
CA ALA A 37 -0.19 -7.15 10.60
C ALA A 37 -0.95 -6.90 9.30
N GLU A 38 -1.32 -7.97 8.60
CA GLU A 38 -2.06 -7.92 7.35
C GLU A 38 -3.53 -8.29 7.51
N THR A 39 -4.32 -7.83 6.56
CA THR A 39 -5.75 -8.17 6.46
C THR A 39 -5.89 -9.41 5.59
N PRO A 40 -6.50 -10.50 6.05
CA PRO A 40 -6.88 -11.61 5.18
C PRO A 40 -7.74 -11.15 4.00
N GLU A 41 -7.53 -11.70 2.80
CA GLU A 41 -8.17 -11.21 1.55
C GLU A 41 -9.69 -11.21 1.63
N GLU A 42 -10.29 -12.23 2.25
CA GLU A 42 -11.74 -12.34 2.43
C GLU A 42 -12.33 -11.24 3.32
N LEU A 43 -11.48 -10.55 4.11
CA LEU A 43 -11.87 -9.39 4.92
C LEU A 43 -11.75 -8.06 4.17
N LEU A 44 -11.27 -8.07 2.93
CA LEU A 44 -11.18 -6.91 2.04
C LEU A 44 -12.39 -6.80 1.10
N ASP A 45 -13.53 -7.37 1.49
CA ASP A 45 -14.75 -7.42 0.67
C ASP A 45 -15.64 -6.18 0.81
N ASP A 46 -15.36 -5.29 1.74
CA ASP A 46 -16.12 -4.06 1.97
C ASP A 46 -15.79 -2.98 0.92
N GLU A 47 -16.74 -2.07 0.67
CA GLU A 47 -16.52 -0.87 -0.17
C GLU A 47 -15.46 0.07 0.44
N THR A 48 -15.42 0.14 1.76
CA THR A 48 -14.45 0.88 2.56
C THR A 48 -13.96 -0.06 3.64
N THR A 49 -12.67 -0.31 3.68
CA THR A 49 -12.08 -1.22 4.69
C THR A 49 -12.30 -0.66 6.09
N PRO A 50 -13.02 -1.37 6.98
CA PRO A 50 -13.21 -0.93 8.36
C PRO A 50 -11.87 -0.71 9.08
N VAL A 51 -11.80 0.26 9.97
CA VAL A 51 -10.60 0.54 10.77
C VAL A 51 -10.12 -0.71 11.51
N SER A 52 -11.04 -1.51 12.04
CA SER A 52 -10.73 -2.77 12.74
C SER A 52 -10.03 -3.80 11.86
N ARG A 53 -10.25 -3.75 10.54
CA ARG A 53 -9.65 -4.68 9.55
C ARG A 53 -8.55 -4.05 8.72
N PHE A 54 -8.27 -2.76 8.87
CA PHE A 54 -7.22 -2.10 8.11
C PHE A 54 -5.84 -2.56 8.58
N PHE A 55 -4.97 -2.96 7.65
CA PHE A 55 -3.62 -3.46 7.92
C PHE A 55 -2.78 -2.49 8.75
N VAL A 56 -1.80 -3.02 9.47
CA VAL A 56 -0.88 -2.24 10.30
C VAL A 56 0.55 -2.41 9.79
N ARG A 57 1.27 -1.28 9.64
CA ARG A 57 2.70 -1.28 9.30
C ARG A 57 3.41 -0.14 10.02
N ASN A 58 4.32 -0.49 10.91
CA ASN A 58 5.26 0.45 11.54
C ASN A 58 6.68 0.14 11.10
N ASN A 59 7.50 1.17 10.92
CA ASN A 59 8.92 1.01 10.54
C ASN A 59 9.83 1.06 11.76
N GLY A 60 9.46 1.83 12.78
CA GLY A 60 10.05 1.91 14.10
C GLY A 60 9.05 1.52 15.18
N LEU A 61 9.32 1.90 16.41
CA LEU A 61 8.39 1.78 17.53
C LEU A 61 7.30 2.85 17.44
N MET A 62 6.18 2.63 18.09
CA MET A 62 5.15 3.67 18.17
C MET A 62 5.62 4.77 19.12
N PRO A 63 5.42 6.05 18.77
CA PRO A 63 5.72 7.14 19.69
C PRO A 63 4.71 7.17 20.84
N GLU A 64 4.97 8.00 21.85
CA GLU A 64 3.97 8.25 22.90
C GLU A 64 2.75 8.99 22.31
N PRO A 65 1.52 8.60 22.71
CA PRO A 65 0.32 9.30 22.30
C PRO A 65 0.33 10.78 22.70
N ALA A 66 -0.14 11.65 21.81
CA ALA A 66 -0.31 13.07 22.13
C ALA A 66 -1.38 13.25 23.21
N GLY A 67 -1.04 13.99 24.28
CA GLY A 67 -2.01 14.35 25.33
C GLY A 67 -3.09 15.32 24.82
N ASP A 68 -2.74 16.19 23.88
CA ASP A 68 -3.64 17.10 23.16
C ASP A 68 -3.48 16.91 21.65
N PRO A 69 -4.42 16.21 21.00
CA PRO A 69 -4.40 16.04 19.54
C PRO A 69 -4.46 17.34 18.75
N GLU A 70 -5.20 18.35 19.20
CA GLU A 70 -5.35 19.63 18.50
C GLU A 70 -4.06 20.46 18.55
N GLY A 71 -3.29 20.34 19.63
CA GLY A 71 -1.98 20.95 19.80
C GLY A 71 -0.85 20.23 19.06
N TRP A 72 -1.09 19.07 18.44
CA TRP A 72 -0.07 18.39 17.63
C TRP A 72 0.47 19.30 16.54
N SER A 73 1.78 19.53 16.50
CA SER A 73 2.39 20.48 15.58
C SER A 73 3.35 19.81 14.60
N PHE A 74 3.42 20.39 13.42
CA PHE A 74 4.40 20.02 12.39
C PHE A 74 4.97 21.29 11.73
N THR A 75 6.11 21.13 11.06
CA THR A 75 6.78 22.22 10.33
C THR A 75 6.80 21.96 8.84
N VAL A 76 6.76 23.03 8.05
CA VAL A 76 7.09 23.06 6.62
C VAL A 76 8.23 24.04 6.44
N ASP A 77 9.39 23.57 6.00
CA ASP A 77 10.60 24.38 5.90
C ASP A 77 11.51 23.97 4.72
N GLY A 78 12.69 24.55 4.60
CA GLY A 78 13.65 24.31 3.52
C GLY A 78 13.44 25.26 2.35
N GLU A 79 13.23 24.73 1.15
CA GLU A 79 13.06 25.50 -0.09
C GLU A 79 11.66 26.13 -0.18
N VAL A 80 11.29 26.91 0.82
CA VAL A 80 10.08 27.73 0.92
C VAL A 80 10.39 29.18 1.22
N GLU A 81 9.52 30.10 0.80
CA GLU A 81 9.65 31.54 1.08
C GLU A 81 9.33 31.85 2.55
N ARG A 82 8.34 31.17 3.10
CA ARG A 82 7.83 31.35 4.46
C ARG A 82 7.75 30.00 5.18
N PRO A 83 8.72 29.64 5.99
CA PRO A 83 8.62 28.47 6.85
C PRO A 83 7.36 28.54 7.73
N LEU A 84 6.63 27.44 7.82
CA LEU A 84 5.41 27.36 8.61
C LEU A 84 5.61 26.42 9.80
N ARG A 85 5.02 26.77 10.93
CA ARG A 85 4.76 25.89 12.05
C ARG A 85 3.27 25.91 12.31
N LEU A 86 2.60 24.80 12.14
CA LEU A 86 1.15 24.66 12.21
C LEU A 86 0.78 23.59 13.22
N THR A 87 -0.28 23.85 13.99
CA THR A 87 -0.95 22.84 14.79
C THR A 87 -2.05 22.16 13.98
N LEU A 88 -2.58 21.03 14.47
CA LEU A 88 -3.75 20.42 13.88
C LEU A 88 -4.96 21.37 13.89
N ALA A 89 -5.14 22.11 15.00
CA ALA A 89 -6.17 23.15 15.07
C ALA A 89 -5.96 24.25 14.01
N ASP A 90 -4.72 24.63 13.72
CA ASP A 90 -4.42 25.59 12.64
C ASP A 90 -4.81 25.03 11.26
N LEU A 91 -4.48 23.77 10.96
CA LEU A 91 -4.88 23.14 9.71
C LEU A 91 -6.41 23.17 9.51
N LYS A 92 -7.15 22.77 10.53
CA LYS A 92 -8.61 22.75 10.49
C LYS A 92 -9.25 24.11 10.33
N ARG A 93 -8.63 25.16 10.90
CA ARG A 93 -9.13 26.53 10.84
C ARG A 93 -8.79 27.24 9.53
N ARG A 94 -7.58 27.01 8.98
CA ARG A 94 -7.00 27.80 7.88
C ARG A 94 -7.27 27.24 6.50
N PHE A 95 -7.49 25.96 6.37
CA PHE A 95 -7.63 25.28 5.09
C PHE A 95 -8.96 24.55 4.97
N SER A 96 -9.48 24.46 3.75
CA SER A 96 -10.75 23.77 3.48
C SER A 96 -10.54 22.25 3.51
N PRO A 97 -11.26 21.52 4.36
CA PRO A 97 -11.16 20.07 4.43
C PRO A 97 -11.80 19.41 3.21
N LYS A 98 -11.28 18.24 2.84
CA LYS A 98 -11.88 17.34 1.87
C LYS A 98 -11.81 15.90 2.37
N THR A 99 -12.76 15.08 1.93
CA THR A 99 -12.78 13.63 2.21
C THR A 99 -12.67 12.88 0.90
N LEU A 100 -11.66 12.02 0.79
CA LEU A 100 -11.43 11.21 -0.40
C LEU A 100 -11.27 9.74 0.01
N ARG A 101 -11.97 8.84 -0.71
CA ARG A 101 -11.77 7.40 -0.55
C ARG A 101 -10.60 6.96 -1.41
N MET A 102 -9.53 6.49 -0.79
CA MET A 102 -8.28 6.16 -1.48
C MET A 102 -7.64 4.90 -0.90
N VAL A 103 -7.00 4.12 -1.78
CA VAL A 103 -6.21 2.96 -1.42
C VAL A 103 -4.88 3.38 -0.78
N LEU A 104 -4.51 2.68 0.27
CA LEU A 104 -3.16 2.69 0.84
C LEU A 104 -2.61 1.27 0.77
N GLU A 105 -1.43 1.10 0.15
CA GLU A 105 -0.80 -0.20 -0.05
C GLU A 105 0.66 -0.19 0.40
N CYS A 106 1.09 -1.25 1.10
CA CYS A 106 2.49 -1.47 1.43
C CYS A 106 3.30 -1.82 0.17
N GLY A 107 4.44 -1.19 -0.05
CA GLY A 107 5.33 -1.51 -1.18
C GLY A 107 5.86 -2.95 -1.20
N GLY A 108 5.68 -3.69 -0.11
CA GLY A 108 6.02 -5.11 0.00
C GLY A 108 4.84 -6.07 -0.15
N ASN A 109 3.64 -5.56 -0.45
CA ASN A 109 2.45 -6.38 -0.61
C ASN A 109 2.69 -7.47 -1.68
N GLY A 110 2.32 -8.74 -1.41
CA GLY A 110 2.58 -9.88 -2.31
C GLY A 110 4.00 -10.46 -2.24
N ARG A 111 4.86 -10.01 -1.31
CA ARG A 111 6.27 -10.48 -1.23
C ARG A 111 6.40 -11.97 -0.95
N SER A 112 5.50 -12.56 -0.17
CA SER A 112 5.54 -13.98 0.18
C SER A 112 5.43 -14.91 -1.03
N PHE A 113 4.91 -14.40 -2.16
CA PHE A 113 4.73 -15.17 -3.40
C PHE A 113 5.97 -15.20 -4.29
N LEU A 114 7.02 -14.46 -3.95
CA LEU A 114 8.25 -14.44 -4.73
C LEU A 114 9.07 -15.73 -4.52
N THR A 115 9.63 -16.26 -5.60
CA THR A 115 10.56 -17.39 -5.59
C THR A 115 11.83 -17.01 -6.37
N PRO A 116 13.00 -17.01 -5.75
CA PRO A 116 13.29 -17.29 -4.33
C PRO A 116 12.65 -16.26 -3.40
N LYS A 117 12.47 -16.62 -2.12
CA LYS A 117 11.87 -15.73 -1.13
C LYS A 117 12.70 -14.45 -0.97
N ALA A 118 12.04 -13.30 -1.03
CA ALA A 118 12.65 -12.01 -0.79
C ALA A 118 12.69 -11.67 0.72
N GLU A 119 13.71 -10.95 1.14
CA GLU A 119 13.82 -10.44 2.51
C GLU A 119 12.73 -9.43 2.87
N GLY A 120 12.42 -9.33 4.15
CA GLY A 120 11.42 -8.41 4.72
C GLY A 120 10.13 -9.11 5.15
N ASN A 121 9.12 -8.33 5.54
CA ASN A 121 7.86 -8.90 6.03
C ASN A 121 7.18 -9.72 4.93
N PRO A 122 6.74 -10.95 5.24
CA PRO A 122 6.20 -11.89 4.25
C PRO A 122 4.73 -11.62 3.95
N TRP A 123 4.43 -10.40 3.51
CA TRP A 123 3.08 -10.01 3.11
C TRP A 123 2.51 -10.96 2.06
N THR A 124 1.28 -11.41 2.28
CA THR A 124 0.43 -11.95 1.22
C THR A 124 -0.22 -10.80 0.44
N ASN A 125 -1.49 -10.81 0.15
CA ASN A 125 -2.19 -9.69 -0.50
C ASN A 125 -2.82 -8.70 0.50
N GLY A 126 -2.66 -8.93 1.80
CA GLY A 126 -3.35 -8.19 2.86
C GLY A 126 -2.68 -6.91 3.32
N GLY A 127 -1.55 -6.52 2.72
CA GLY A 127 -0.87 -5.25 3.00
C GLY A 127 -1.53 -4.06 2.29
N VAL A 128 -2.85 -4.04 2.19
CA VAL A 128 -3.65 -3.03 1.49
C VAL A 128 -4.96 -2.76 2.22
N GLY A 129 -5.52 -1.58 2.00
CA GLY A 129 -6.87 -1.21 2.42
C GLY A 129 -7.32 0.07 1.71
N CYS A 130 -8.61 0.25 1.57
CA CYS A 130 -9.21 1.47 1.02
C CYS A 130 -10.04 2.14 2.12
N ALA A 131 -9.74 3.40 2.41
CA ALA A 131 -10.44 4.15 3.47
C ALA A 131 -10.85 5.54 2.98
N GLU A 132 -11.82 6.13 3.65
CA GLU A 132 -12.14 7.55 3.51
C GLU A 132 -11.20 8.35 4.40
N TRP A 133 -10.38 9.19 3.78
CA TRP A 133 -9.39 10.03 4.43
C TRP A 133 -9.88 11.47 4.44
N THR A 134 -10.00 12.07 5.62
CA THR A 134 -10.41 13.47 5.77
C THR A 134 -9.23 14.31 6.23
N GLY A 135 -8.99 15.40 5.51
CA GLY A 135 -7.89 16.31 5.77
C GLY A 135 -7.88 17.47 4.79
N VAL A 136 -6.70 18.06 4.59
CA VAL A 136 -6.48 19.16 3.64
C VAL A 136 -5.45 18.76 2.59
N SER A 137 -5.53 19.33 1.40
CA SER A 137 -4.50 19.13 0.38
C SER A 137 -3.16 19.66 0.87
N LEU A 138 -2.11 18.86 0.72
CA LEU A 138 -0.74 19.32 0.96
C LEU A 138 -0.41 20.52 0.05
N SER A 139 -0.91 20.53 -1.17
CA SER A 139 -0.71 21.63 -2.11
C SER A 139 -1.15 23.00 -1.57
N ASP A 140 -2.25 23.04 -0.79
CA ASP A 140 -2.75 24.31 -0.24
C ASP A 140 -1.79 24.83 0.84
N VAL A 141 -1.25 23.95 1.68
CA VAL A 141 -0.25 24.30 2.70
C VAL A 141 1.06 24.74 2.05
N LEU A 142 1.50 24.03 0.98
CA LEU A 142 2.73 24.40 0.26
C LEU A 142 2.59 25.73 -0.50
N ARG A 143 1.41 26.04 -1.06
CA ARG A 143 1.14 27.35 -1.67
C ARG A 143 1.22 28.48 -0.64
N GLU A 144 0.72 28.24 0.57
CA GLU A 144 0.84 29.24 1.64
C GLU A 144 2.29 29.43 2.08
N ALA A 145 3.08 28.35 2.17
CA ALA A 145 4.52 28.45 2.45
C ALA A 145 5.28 29.19 1.34
N GLY A 146 4.79 29.12 0.09
CA GLY A 146 5.46 29.65 -1.10
C GLY A 146 6.69 28.82 -1.45
N LEU A 147 6.59 28.01 -2.51
CA LEU A 147 7.72 27.19 -2.97
C LEU A 147 8.73 28.07 -3.69
N LYS A 148 10.04 27.96 -3.34
CA LYS A 148 11.12 28.57 -4.11
C LYS A 148 11.29 27.85 -5.46
N PRO A 149 11.79 28.52 -6.49
CA PRO A 149 12.10 27.90 -7.80
C PRO A 149 13.09 26.73 -7.71
N SER A 150 13.90 26.67 -6.64
CA SER A 150 14.85 25.57 -6.36
C SER A 150 14.18 24.32 -5.77
N ALA A 151 12.96 24.41 -5.22
CA ALA A 151 12.28 23.26 -4.66
C ALA A 151 12.05 22.15 -5.71
N ARG A 152 12.53 20.94 -5.43
CA ARG A 152 12.43 19.77 -6.32
C ARG A 152 11.77 18.59 -5.66
N PHE A 153 11.94 18.45 -4.35
CA PHE A 153 11.56 17.25 -3.61
C PHE A 153 11.09 17.57 -2.21
N THR A 154 10.20 16.77 -1.67
CA THR A 154 9.84 16.82 -0.24
C THR A 154 10.60 15.76 0.54
N ALA A 155 10.70 15.94 1.85
CA ALA A 155 11.13 14.92 2.79
C ALA A 155 10.15 14.90 3.97
N HIS A 156 9.70 13.73 4.37
CA HIS A 156 8.67 13.56 5.38
C HIS A 156 9.25 12.92 6.63
N PHE A 157 8.94 13.48 7.82
CA PHE A 157 9.41 13.01 9.11
C PHE A 157 8.22 12.80 10.05
N GLY A 158 8.29 11.74 10.83
CA GLY A 158 7.31 11.40 11.86
C GLY A 158 7.94 11.39 13.25
N ALA A 159 7.08 11.26 14.27
CA ALA A 159 7.53 11.18 15.65
C ALA A 159 7.99 9.78 16.06
N GLU A 160 7.89 8.77 15.17
CA GLU A 160 8.24 7.39 15.52
C GLU A 160 9.74 7.26 15.82
N PRO A 161 10.13 6.72 16.99
CA PRO A 161 11.53 6.38 17.27
C PRO A 161 11.96 5.20 16.39
N ASP A 162 13.25 5.00 16.24
CA ASP A 162 13.79 3.84 15.56
C ASP A 162 13.49 2.52 16.32
N LYS A 163 14.00 1.39 15.81
CA LYS A 163 13.79 0.08 16.44
C LYS A 163 14.47 -0.08 17.81
N THR A 164 15.43 0.78 18.12
CA THR A 164 16.13 0.80 19.42
C THR A 164 15.43 1.69 20.44
N GLY A 165 14.41 2.44 20.03
CA GLY A 165 13.73 3.45 20.84
C GLY A 165 14.40 4.82 20.79
N SER A 166 15.42 5.01 19.94
CA SER A 166 16.09 6.29 19.77
C SER A 166 15.31 7.23 18.87
N HIS A 167 15.27 8.51 19.23
CA HIS A 167 14.79 9.61 18.39
C HIS A 167 15.90 10.32 17.61
N GLU A 168 17.16 9.94 17.84
CA GLU A 168 18.32 10.50 17.11
C GLU A 168 18.33 10.07 15.64
N HIS A 169 17.79 8.89 15.36
CA HIS A 169 17.70 8.35 14.02
C HIS A 169 16.24 8.17 13.60
N GLN A 170 15.93 8.54 12.38
CA GLN A 170 14.61 8.29 11.83
C GLN A 170 14.45 6.80 11.45
N ALA A 171 13.41 6.15 11.95
CA ALA A 171 13.07 4.80 11.54
C ALA A 171 12.80 4.70 10.02
N MET A 172 12.17 5.73 9.49
CA MET A 172 11.87 5.92 8.08
C MET A 172 11.72 7.42 7.79
N SER A 173 12.34 7.89 6.71
CA SER A 173 12.12 9.22 6.16
C SER A 173 12.16 9.14 4.65
N ARG A 174 11.01 9.30 4.03
CA ARG A 174 10.85 9.28 2.57
C ARG A 174 10.32 10.60 2.08
N GLY A 175 10.36 10.81 0.77
CA GLY A 175 9.85 12.01 0.12
C GLY A 175 9.34 11.72 -1.28
N VAL A 176 8.76 12.73 -1.89
CA VAL A 176 8.23 12.68 -3.25
C VAL A 176 8.66 13.94 -4.03
N PRO A 177 8.71 13.88 -5.38
CA PRO A 177 8.83 15.08 -6.19
C PRO A 177 7.77 16.13 -5.83
N VAL A 178 8.09 17.39 -5.99
CA VAL A 178 7.17 18.51 -5.70
C VAL A 178 5.87 18.36 -6.48
N GLU A 179 5.93 17.87 -7.72
CA GLU A 179 4.76 17.62 -8.57
C GLU A 179 3.77 16.66 -7.90
N LYS A 180 4.27 15.58 -7.29
CA LYS A 180 3.43 14.62 -6.54
C LYS A 180 2.88 15.23 -5.24
N ALA A 181 3.67 16.06 -4.57
CA ALA A 181 3.24 16.77 -3.36
C ALA A 181 2.13 17.80 -3.66
N LEU A 182 2.14 18.38 -4.87
CA LEU A 182 1.15 19.36 -5.32
C LEU A 182 -0.13 18.74 -5.90
N GLU A 183 -0.20 17.43 -6.08
CA GLU A 183 -1.45 16.76 -6.47
C GLU A 183 -2.55 17.00 -5.42
N GLU A 184 -3.76 17.29 -5.89
CA GLU A 184 -4.89 17.57 -5.01
C GLU A 184 -5.29 16.41 -4.08
N HIS A 185 -4.88 15.18 -4.43
CA HIS A 185 -5.16 13.96 -3.67
C HIS A 185 -4.09 13.65 -2.61
N THR A 186 -2.96 14.36 -2.61
CA THR A 186 -1.94 14.24 -1.54
C THR A 186 -2.42 15.04 -0.34
N LEU A 187 -2.79 14.35 0.76
CA LEU A 187 -3.51 14.94 1.88
C LEU A 187 -2.73 14.87 3.20
N LEU A 188 -2.87 15.92 4.00
CA LEU A 188 -2.61 15.93 5.43
C LEU A 188 -3.91 15.57 6.15
N VAL A 189 -4.00 14.36 6.72
CA VAL A 189 -5.26 13.79 7.23
C VAL A 189 -5.28 13.64 8.74
N TRP A 190 -6.45 13.86 9.35
CA TRP A 190 -6.72 13.72 10.78
C TRP A 190 -7.93 12.86 11.10
N ALA A 191 -8.64 12.37 10.06
CA ALA A 191 -9.76 11.44 10.24
C ALA A 191 -9.71 10.32 9.21
N MET A 192 -10.27 9.17 9.59
CA MET A 192 -10.34 7.95 8.79
C MET A 192 -11.73 7.34 8.95
N ASN A 193 -12.43 7.13 7.84
CA ASN A 193 -13.80 6.58 7.81
C ASN A 193 -14.80 7.36 8.68
N GLY A 194 -14.69 8.70 8.68
CA GLY A 194 -15.58 9.59 9.42
C GLY A 194 -15.23 9.80 10.91
N GLU A 195 -14.28 9.03 11.45
CA GLU A 195 -13.86 9.11 12.84
C GLU A 195 -12.45 9.73 12.97
N PRO A 196 -12.06 10.24 14.15
CA PRO A 196 -10.70 10.71 14.39
C PRO A 196 -9.68 9.65 13.98
N LEU A 197 -8.59 10.06 13.33
CA LEU A 197 -7.55 9.15 12.85
C LEU A 197 -6.96 8.35 14.03
N PRO A 198 -7.10 7.01 14.04
CA PRO A 198 -6.59 6.20 15.14
C PRO A 198 -5.07 6.33 15.28
N PHE A 199 -4.58 6.33 16.51
CA PHE A 199 -3.15 6.46 16.81
C PHE A 199 -2.32 5.40 16.06
N LEU A 200 -2.76 4.15 16.05
CA LEU A 200 -2.11 3.03 15.34
C LEU A 200 -1.97 3.28 13.83
N HIS A 201 -2.84 4.08 13.24
CA HIS A 201 -2.81 4.48 11.83
C HIS A 201 -2.13 5.84 11.59
N GLY A 202 -1.49 6.41 12.62
CA GLY A 202 -0.66 7.62 12.52
C GLY A 202 -1.34 8.89 12.98
N GLY A 203 -2.44 8.79 13.74
CA GLY A 203 -3.07 9.95 14.39
C GLY A 203 -2.14 10.63 15.41
N PRO A 204 -2.35 11.92 15.67
CA PRO A 204 -3.48 12.73 15.22
C PRO A 204 -3.32 13.32 13.80
N LEU A 205 -2.12 13.30 13.20
CA LEU A 205 -1.84 13.85 11.87
C LEU A 205 -0.97 12.91 11.05
N ARG A 206 -1.41 12.62 9.83
CA ARG A 206 -0.72 11.76 8.88
C ARG A 206 -0.70 12.39 7.49
N LEU A 207 0.37 12.12 6.73
CA LEU A 207 0.41 12.34 5.29
C LEU A 207 -0.15 11.10 4.57
N ILE A 208 -0.95 11.31 3.53
CA ILE A 208 -1.35 10.28 2.55
C ILE A 208 -0.85 10.72 1.16
N VAL A 209 -0.03 9.87 0.55
CA VAL A 209 0.44 9.97 -0.83
C VAL A 209 -0.17 8.82 -1.61
N PRO A 210 -1.34 9.03 -2.24
CA PRO A 210 -2.09 7.94 -2.85
C PRO A 210 -1.42 7.40 -4.11
N GLY A 211 -1.63 6.11 -4.38
CA GLY A 211 -1.08 5.42 -5.55
C GLY A 211 0.41 5.08 -5.45
N TRP A 212 1.11 5.59 -4.42
CA TRP A 212 2.53 5.34 -4.18
C TRP A 212 2.71 4.45 -2.95
N PRO A 213 3.91 3.84 -2.72
CA PRO A 213 4.12 2.95 -1.59
C PRO A 213 3.70 3.57 -0.25
N GLY A 214 2.98 2.83 0.58
CA GLY A 214 2.44 3.30 1.86
C GLY A 214 3.49 3.87 2.83
N SER A 215 4.77 3.54 2.63
CA SER A 215 5.89 4.13 3.40
C SER A 215 6.11 5.62 3.13
N LEU A 216 5.57 6.17 2.04
CA LEU A 216 5.56 7.61 1.74
C LEU A 216 4.45 8.35 2.49
N SER A 217 3.43 7.63 2.94
CA SER A 217 2.31 8.14 3.72
C SER A 217 2.68 8.19 5.20
N GLN A 218 3.49 9.18 5.57
CA GLN A 218 4.12 9.33 6.88
C GLN A 218 3.09 9.42 8.01
N LYS A 219 3.20 8.54 9.01
CA LYS A 219 2.43 8.56 10.26
C LYS A 219 3.02 9.57 11.23
N TRP A 220 2.18 10.05 12.18
CA TRP A 220 2.61 10.94 13.27
C TRP A 220 3.48 12.08 12.76
N LEU A 221 3.02 12.74 11.70
CA LEU A 221 3.78 13.73 10.94
C LEU A 221 4.25 14.89 11.82
N THR A 222 5.56 15.19 11.75
CA THR A 222 6.20 16.28 12.50
C THR A 222 6.89 17.31 11.61
N ARG A 223 7.29 16.93 10.38
CA ARG A 223 7.96 17.84 9.46
C ARG A 223 7.78 17.43 8.01
N ILE A 224 7.63 18.43 7.15
CA ILE A 224 7.80 18.34 5.70
C ILE A 224 8.93 19.31 5.33
N TRP A 225 10.03 18.77 4.82
CA TRP A 225 11.20 19.52 4.43
C TRP A 225 11.29 19.58 2.91
N LEU A 226 11.23 20.79 2.34
CA LEU A 226 11.39 21.04 0.91
C LEU A 226 12.88 21.09 0.57
N ARG A 227 13.28 20.35 -0.46
CA ARG A 227 14.68 20.19 -0.87
C ARG A 227 14.87 20.58 -2.33
N ASP A 228 16.08 21.02 -2.65
CA ASP A 228 16.55 21.32 -4.01
C ASP A 228 16.98 20.05 -4.81
N ARG A 229 16.93 18.90 -4.18
CA ARG A 229 17.33 17.58 -4.72
C ARG A 229 16.52 16.46 -4.13
N GLU A 230 16.65 15.26 -4.72
CA GLU A 230 16.05 14.04 -4.20
C GLU A 230 16.40 13.83 -2.72
N HIS A 231 15.43 13.35 -1.94
CA HIS A 231 15.66 13.03 -0.52
C HIS A 231 16.54 11.78 -0.37
N ASP A 232 17.48 11.84 0.56
CA ASP A 232 18.50 10.84 0.85
C ASP A 232 18.36 10.18 2.24
N GLY A 233 17.17 10.28 2.86
CA GLY A 233 16.88 9.69 4.16
C GLY A 233 16.68 8.16 4.12
N PRO A 234 16.49 7.54 5.31
CA PRO A 234 16.21 6.11 5.40
C PRO A 234 14.99 5.69 4.58
N GLY A 235 15.17 4.71 3.68
CA GLY A 235 14.13 4.25 2.74
C GLY A 235 14.17 4.94 1.38
N MET A 236 15.13 5.86 1.14
CA MET A 236 15.37 6.48 -0.18
C MET A 236 16.68 6.02 -0.82
N THR A 237 17.64 5.59 -0.01
CA THR A 237 18.97 5.12 -0.43
C THR A 237 19.11 3.62 -0.26
N GLY A 238 20.13 3.02 -0.90
CA GLY A 238 20.35 1.58 -0.89
C GLY A 238 19.37 0.83 -1.80
N LEU A 239 19.01 -0.40 -1.46
CA LEU A 239 18.10 -1.26 -2.26
C LEU A 239 16.64 -1.17 -1.80
N SER A 240 16.36 -0.57 -0.63
CA SER A 240 15.00 -0.45 -0.10
C SER A 240 14.16 0.54 -0.89
N TYR A 241 12.98 0.13 -1.31
CA TYR A 241 12.03 0.95 -2.09
C TYR A 241 12.61 1.52 -3.38
N ARG A 242 13.54 0.79 -3.97
CA ARG A 242 14.09 1.07 -5.30
C ARG A 242 13.84 -0.12 -6.21
N MET A 243 13.75 0.13 -7.49
CA MET A 243 13.59 -0.90 -8.52
C MET A 243 14.69 -0.73 -9.58
N PRO A 244 15.15 -1.81 -10.19
CA PRO A 244 16.07 -1.72 -11.33
C PRO A 244 15.47 -0.89 -12.46
N VAL A 245 16.30 -0.07 -13.09
CA VAL A 245 15.90 0.70 -14.28
C VAL A 245 15.58 -0.24 -15.45
N ASN A 246 16.38 -1.30 -15.59
CA ASN A 246 16.19 -2.33 -16.61
C ASN A 246 15.80 -3.67 -15.95
N PRO A 247 15.00 -4.53 -16.61
CA PRO A 247 14.70 -5.86 -16.14
C PRO A 247 15.97 -6.67 -15.86
N LEU A 248 15.98 -7.40 -14.76
CA LEU A 248 17.08 -8.28 -14.39
C LEU A 248 16.76 -9.75 -14.73
N PRO A 249 17.78 -10.56 -15.07
CA PRO A 249 17.60 -12.00 -15.17
C PRO A 249 17.06 -12.59 -13.85
N PRO A 250 16.20 -13.62 -13.91
CA PRO A 250 15.75 -14.33 -12.73
C PRO A 250 16.91 -14.80 -11.85
N GLY A 251 16.82 -14.61 -10.52
CA GLY A 251 17.85 -14.98 -9.56
C GLY A 251 18.97 -13.96 -9.38
N SER A 252 18.94 -12.81 -10.07
CA SER A 252 19.90 -11.72 -9.83
C SER A 252 19.71 -11.13 -8.43
N ASP A 253 20.81 -10.81 -7.74
CA ASP A 253 20.78 -10.18 -6.41
C ASP A 253 20.56 -8.65 -6.44
N GLY A 254 20.52 -8.06 -7.63
CA GLY A 254 20.31 -6.63 -7.83
C GLY A 254 21.48 -5.73 -7.44
N ARG A 255 22.63 -6.29 -7.03
CA ARG A 255 23.79 -5.48 -6.65
C ARG A 255 24.49 -4.87 -7.86
N GLY A 256 24.91 -3.62 -7.70
CA GLY A 256 25.67 -2.91 -8.74
C GLY A 256 24.85 -2.51 -9.97
N VAL A 257 23.53 -2.70 -9.95
CA VAL A 257 22.65 -2.26 -11.04
C VAL A 257 22.11 -0.86 -10.77
N GLU A 258 21.88 -0.12 -11.85
CA GLU A 258 21.22 1.18 -11.77
C GLU A 258 19.78 0.98 -11.30
N THR A 259 19.39 1.75 -10.29
CA THR A 259 18.05 1.70 -9.69
C THR A 259 17.41 3.07 -9.64
N ARG A 260 16.09 3.10 -9.73
CA ARG A 260 15.24 4.29 -9.48
C ARG A 260 14.36 4.08 -8.27
N ILE A 261 13.86 5.16 -7.68
CA ILE A 261 12.90 5.11 -6.58
C ILE A 261 11.64 4.38 -7.06
N LEU A 262 11.06 3.56 -6.17
CA LEU A 262 9.74 3.00 -6.38
C LEU A 262 8.71 4.12 -6.15
N GLU A 263 8.12 4.57 -7.23
CA GLU A 263 7.10 5.64 -7.30
C GLU A 263 5.70 5.02 -7.37
N SER A 264 5.04 5.16 -8.51
CA SER A 264 3.71 4.61 -8.73
C SER A 264 3.67 3.09 -8.52
N MET A 265 2.73 2.61 -7.72
CA MET A 265 2.54 1.18 -7.46
C MET A 265 1.99 0.48 -8.71
N PRO A 266 2.39 -0.77 -8.97
CA PRO A 266 1.85 -1.52 -10.08
C PRO A 266 0.36 -1.80 -9.87
N VAL A 267 -0.33 -2.04 -10.97
CA VAL A 267 -1.72 -2.48 -10.96
C VAL A 267 -1.85 -3.85 -10.28
N ARG A 268 -2.89 -3.99 -9.46
CA ARG A 268 -3.22 -5.22 -8.72
C ARG A 268 -4.70 -5.51 -8.71
N SER A 269 -5.04 -6.77 -8.44
CA SER A 269 -6.39 -7.22 -8.15
C SER A 269 -6.36 -8.36 -7.15
N ILE A 270 -7.41 -8.44 -6.32
CA ILE A 270 -7.65 -9.54 -5.39
C ILE A 270 -9.04 -10.12 -5.60
N VAL A 271 -9.22 -11.38 -5.22
CA VAL A 271 -10.51 -12.04 -5.07
C VAL A 271 -10.87 -12.01 -3.58
N SER A 272 -11.89 -11.25 -3.19
CA SER A 272 -12.35 -11.19 -1.81
C SER A 272 -13.48 -12.16 -1.50
N SER A 273 -14.14 -12.71 -2.52
CA SER A 273 -15.19 -13.72 -2.37
C SER A 273 -15.25 -14.60 -3.64
N PRO A 274 -15.41 -15.93 -3.48
CA PRO A 274 -15.59 -16.66 -2.22
C PRO A 274 -14.32 -16.68 -1.36
N ALA A 275 -14.49 -16.90 -0.05
CA ALA A 275 -13.36 -17.18 0.83
C ALA A 275 -12.67 -18.49 0.45
N PRO A 276 -11.36 -18.68 0.72
CA PRO A 276 -10.60 -19.85 0.27
C PRO A 276 -11.18 -21.21 0.72
N ASP A 277 -11.82 -21.24 1.87
CA ASP A 277 -12.42 -22.45 2.48
C ASP A 277 -13.93 -22.60 2.20
N HIS A 278 -14.51 -21.70 1.41
CA HIS A 278 -15.94 -21.75 1.09
C HIS A 278 -16.28 -22.99 0.28
N ARG A 279 -17.28 -23.73 0.73
CA ARG A 279 -17.75 -24.96 0.07
C ARG A 279 -19.11 -24.72 -0.58
N TYR A 280 -19.22 -25.09 -1.84
CA TYR A 280 -20.47 -25.06 -2.58
C TYR A 280 -21.15 -26.42 -2.55
N PRO A 281 -22.49 -26.49 -2.63
CA PRO A 281 -23.23 -27.74 -2.81
C PRO A 281 -22.72 -28.50 -4.03
N SER A 282 -22.77 -29.87 -3.94
CA SER A 282 -22.44 -30.73 -5.09
C SER A 282 -23.30 -30.37 -6.30
N GLY A 283 -22.67 -30.28 -7.46
CA GLY A 283 -23.36 -29.94 -8.71
C GLY A 283 -23.46 -28.42 -8.98
N THR A 284 -22.99 -27.55 -8.08
CA THR A 284 -22.89 -26.13 -8.36
C THR A 284 -21.92 -25.88 -9.51
N ARG A 285 -22.41 -25.18 -10.55
CA ARG A 285 -21.65 -24.91 -11.77
C ARG A 285 -21.28 -23.43 -11.93
N GLU A 286 -22.13 -22.58 -11.45
CA GLU A 286 -21.94 -21.14 -11.53
C GLU A 286 -21.58 -20.59 -10.15
N ILE A 287 -20.46 -19.92 -10.08
CA ILE A 287 -19.95 -19.36 -8.83
C ILE A 287 -19.85 -17.85 -9.00
N PRO A 288 -20.56 -17.08 -8.16
CA PRO A 288 -20.35 -15.63 -8.10
C PRO A 288 -19.00 -15.33 -7.45
N VAL A 289 -18.21 -14.52 -8.14
CA VAL A 289 -16.88 -14.08 -7.69
C VAL A 289 -16.85 -12.57 -7.63
N ARG A 290 -16.22 -12.00 -6.61
CA ARG A 290 -16.02 -10.56 -6.51
C ARG A 290 -14.70 -10.22 -5.86
N GLY A 291 -14.29 -8.98 -6.08
CA GLY A 291 -13.03 -8.51 -5.57
C GLY A 291 -12.83 -7.01 -5.74
N ALA A 292 -11.59 -6.61 -5.60
CA ALA A 292 -11.14 -5.24 -5.81
C ALA A 292 -9.92 -5.21 -6.71
N ALA A 293 -9.79 -4.15 -7.49
CA ALA A 293 -8.61 -3.87 -8.30
C ALA A 293 -8.22 -2.40 -8.13
N TRP A 294 -6.92 -2.12 -8.17
CA TRP A 294 -6.38 -0.76 -8.04
C TRP A 294 -5.10 -0.62 -8.85
N ALA A 295 -4.71 0.61 -9.11
CA ALA A 295 -3.46 0.95 -9.75
C ALA A 295 -2.82 2.13 -9.00
N GLY A 296 -1.55 2.38 -9.24
CA GLY A 296 -0.84 3.53 -8.70
C GLY A 296 -1.41 4.84 -9.23
N ASP A 297 -0.66 5.50 -10.10
CA ASP A 297 -1.12 6.75 -10.74
C ASP A 297 -2.01 6.50 -11.97
N ASP A 298 -2.15 5.23 -12.39
CA ASP A 298 -3.02 4.80 -13.49
C ASP A 298 -4.41 4.38 -12.98
N GLY A 299 -5.35 4.22 -13.90
CA GLY A 299 -6.68 3.67 -13.61
C GLY A 299 -6.78 2.19 -14.01
N VAL A 300 -7.73 1.48 -13.42
CA VAL A 300 -8.10 0.11 -13.80
C VAL A 300 -9.05 0.16 -14.99
N ALA A 301 -8.63 -0.34 -16.14
CA ALA A 301 -9.45 -0.36 -17.36
C ALA A 301 -10.29 -1.64 -17.49
N ARG A 302 -9.77 -2.78 -17.01
CA ARG A 302 -10.40 -4.10 -17.17
C ARG A 302 -9.90 -5.06 -16.10
N VAL A 303 -10.75 -6.02 -15.72
CA VAL A 303 -10.39 -7.20 -14.91
C VAL A 303 -10.91 -8.43 -15.65
N ASP A 304 -10.07 -9.43 -15.82
CA ASP A 304 -10.41 -10.71 -16.40
C ASP A 304 -10.12 -11.84 -15.39
N LEU A 305 -10.97 -12.88 -15.39
CA LEU A 305 -10.81 -14.07 -14.56
C LEU A 305 -10.57 -15.30 -15.43
N SER A 306 -9.76 -16.22 -14.92
CA SER A 306 -9.55 -17.54 -15.50
C SER A 306 -9.75 -18.59 -14.40
N VAL A 307 -10.36 -19.72 -14.77
CA VAL A 307 -10.55 -20.89 -13.90
C VAL A 307 -9.83 -22.14 -14.45
N ASP A 308 -9.00 -21.94 -15.45
CA ASP A 308 -8.31 -23.01 -16.19
C ASP A 308 -6.81 -22.72 -16.42
N GLY A 309 -6.19 -22.05 -15.46
CA GLY A 309 -4.76 -21.73 -15.53
C GLY A 309 -4.39 -20.68 -16.59
N GLY A 310 -5.36 -19.87 -17.04
CA GLY A 310 -5.13 -18.81 -18.04
C GLY A 310 -5.38 -19.25 -19.47
N ALA A 311 -5.95 -20.44 -19.70
CA ALA A 311 -6.31 -20.91 -21.03
C ALA A 311 -7.50 -20.13 -21.60
N THR A 312 -8.50 -19.81 -20.77
CA THR A 312 -9.62 -18.93 -21.12
C THR A 312 -9.83 -17.84 -20.09
N TRP A 313 -10.46 -16.74 -20.52
CA TRP A 313 -10.65 -15.54 -19.69
C TRP A 313 -12.08 -15.01 -19.81
N THR A 314 -12.67 -14.66 -18.69
CA THR A 314 -14.00 -14.03 -18.59
C THR A 314 -13.83 -12.62 -18.05
N ALA A 315 -14.40 -11.63 -18.76
CA ALA A 315 -14.37 -10.24 -18.30
C ALA A 315 -15.29 -10.05 -17.09
N ALA A 316 -14.80 -9.35 -16.07
CA ALA A 316 -15.58 -8.93 -14.92
C ALA A 316 -16.35 -7.63 -15.20
N THR A 317 -17.45 -7.46 -14.49
CA THR A 317 -18.18 -6.18 -14.44
C THR A 317 -17.54 -5.28 -13.40
N LEU A 318 -17.16 -4.08 -13.81
CA LEU A 318 -16.50 -3.09 -12.95
C LEU A 318 -17.51 -2.09 -12.40
N LYS A 319 -17.42 -1.78 -11.10
CA LYS A 319 -18.10 -0.64 -10.50
C LYS A 319 -17.19 0.59 -10.63
N PRO A 320 -17.64 1.71 -11.19
CA PRO A 320 -16.82 2.91 -11.32
C PRO A 320 -16.27 3.39 -9.96
N PRO A 321 -14.97 3.74 -9.88
CA PRO A 321 -14.38 4.30 -8.67
C PRO A 321 -14.86 5.74 -8.44
N ARG A 322 -14.82 6.23 -7.19
CA ARG A 322 -15.21 7.61 -6.85
C ARG A 322 -14.17 8.65 -7.31
N ASN A 323 -12.91 8.24 -7.37
CA ASN A 323 -11.78 9.01 -7.89
C ASN A 323 -10.68 8.08 -8.37
N ARG A 324 -9.60 8.62 -8.97
CA ARG A 324 -8.51 7.81 -9.57
C ARG A 324 -7.74 6.92 -8.60
N TYR A 325 -7.75 7.23 -7.31
CA TYR A 325 -7.04 6.48 -6.26
C TYR A 325 -7.94 5.60 -5.41
N ASP A 326 -9.25 5.56 -5.72
CA ASP A 326 -10.17 4.59 -5.15
C ASP A 326 -9.93 3.21 -5.78
N TRP A 327 -10.26 2.15 -5.10
CA TRP A 327 -10.27 0.85 -5.76
C TRP A 327 -11.53 0.65 -6.62
N VAL A 328 -11.38 -0.14 -7.66
CA VAL A 328 -12.46 -0.57 -8.53
C VAL A 328 -12.99 -1.89 -7.99
N ARG A 329 -14.21 -1.90 -7.47
CA ARG A 329 -14.89 -3.14 -7.10
C ARG A 329 -15.34 -3.83 -8.38
N TRP A 330 -15.21 -5.15 -8.43
CA TRP A 330 -15.60 -5.93 -9.60
C TRP A 330 -16.34 -7.20 -9.20
N THR A 331 -17.20 -7.69 -10.10
CA THR A 331 -17.97 -8.93 -9.95
C THR A 331 -17.94 -9.72 -11.25
N ALA A 332 -17.99 -11.04 -11.12
CA ALA A 332 -18.17 -11.96 -12.25
C ALA A 332 -18.89 -13.21 -11.79
N THR A 333 -19.44 -13.96 -12.75
CA THR A 333 -19.88 -15.34 -12.54
C THR A 333 -18.96 -16.24 -13.35
N VAL A 334 -18.35 -17.22 -12.72
CA VAL A 334 -17.50 -18.20 -13.38
C VAL A 334 -18.21 -19.54 -13.45
N THR A 335 -18.11 -20.22 -14.61
CA THR A 335 -18.66 -21.56 -14.82
C THR A 335 -17.54 -22.57 -14.61
N LEU A 336 -17.70 -23.45 -13.62
CA LEU A 336 -16.72 -24.49 -13.36
C LEU A 336 -16.81 -25.59 -14.46
N PRO A 337 -15.65 -26.07 -14.94
CA PRO A 337 -15.65 -27.20 -15.90
C PRO A 337 -16.23 -28.45 -15.28
N VAL A 338 -16.91 -29.29 -16.11
CA VAL A 338 -17.36 -30.60 -15.67
C VAL A 338 -16.16 -31.51 -15.56
N ARG A 339 -15.65 -31.76 -14.36
CA ARG A 339 -14.75 -32.89 -14.16
C ARG A 339 -15.55 -34.19 -14.25
N ARG A 340 -15.23 -35.05 -15.22
CA ARG A 340 -15.62 -36.46 -15.16
C ARG A 340 -14.67 -37.11 -14.15
N PHE A 341 -15.22 -37.54 -13.00
CA PHE A 341 -14.46 -38.34 -12.04
C PHE A 341 -14.08 -39.67 -12.68
N LEU A 342 -12.80 -40.01 -12.67
CA LEU A 342 -12.36 -41.40 -12.74
C LEU A 342 -12.34 -41.93 -11.30
N PRO A 343 -12.82 -43.16 -11.03
CA PRO A 343 -13.06 -43.68 -9.67
C PRO A 343 -11.84 -43.86 -8.77
N SER A 344 -10.66 -43.38 -9.14
CA SER A 344 -9.39 -43.59 -8.40
C SER A 344 -8.90 -42.37 -7.64
N ASP A 345 -9.55 -41.20 -7.75
CA ASP A 345 -9.06 -39.98 -7.08
C ASP A 345 -9.86 -39.74 -5.80
N SER A 346 -9.27 -40.15 -4.67
CA SER A 346 -9.77 -39.90 -3.32
C SER A 346 -9.44 -38.50 -2.78
N ASP A 347 -9.21 -37.52 -3.63
CA ASP A 347 -8.91 -36.18 -3.21
C ASP A 347 -10.06 -35.20 -3.46
N THR A 348 -10.39 -34.49 -2.38
CA THR A 348 -11.47 -33.54 -2.21
C THR A 348 -11.50 -32.48 -3.31
N ASP A 349 -12.67 -32.36 -3.96
CA ASP A 349 -13.00 -31.29 -4.92
C ASP A 349 -12.73 -29.90 -4.36
N ARG A 350 -11.62 -29.32 -4.77
CA ARG A 350 -11.34 -27.90 -4.57
C ARG A 350 -11.46 -27.20 -5.92
N ALA A 351 -12.45 -26.34 -6.05
CA ALA A 351 -12.49 -25.41 -7.16
C ALA A 351 -11.34 -24.39 -6.96
N CYS A 352 -10.37 -24.44 -7.87
CA CYS A 352 -9.25 -23.50 -7.86
C CYS A 352 -9.54 -22.41 -8.90
N VAL A 353 -9.71 -21.17 -8.45
CA VAL A 353 -9.73 -20.00 -9.33
C VAL A 353 -8.30 -19.50 -9.43
N THR A 354 -7.65 -19.72 -10.57
CA THR A 354 -6.30 -19.25 -10.83
C THR A 354 -6.38 -17.95 -11.60
N LEU A 355 -5.76 -16.91 -11.06
CA LEU A 355 -5.61 -15.62 -11.74
C LEU A 355 -4.13 -15.46 -12.11
N PRO A 356 -3.78 -15.02 -13.32
CA PRO A 356 -2.37 -14.90 -13.72
C PRO A 356 -1.64 -13.84 -12.90
N GLY A 357 -0.44 -14.20 -12.46
CA GLY A 357 0.50 -13.25 -11.87
C GLY A 357 0.97 -12.19 -12.88
N PRO A 358 1.47 -11.04 -12.43
CA PRO A 358 2.05 -10.05 -13.31
C PRO A 358 3.31 -10.62 -13.97
N GLY A 359 3.33 -10.75 -15.30
CA GLY A 359 4.55 -10.91 -16.07
C GLY A 359 4.80 -12.23 -16.78
N SER A 360 3.80 -12.93 -17.34
CA SER A 360 4.06 -13.91 -18.40
C SER A 360 3.71 -13.28 -19.75
N PRO A 361 4.66 -13.08 -20.67
CA PRO A 361 4.31 -12.66 -22.03
C PRO A 361 3.58 -13.79 -22.73
N GLY A 362 2.33 -13.52 -23.11
CA GLY A 362 1.60 -14.38 -24.02
C GLY A 362 2.33 -14.49 -25.37
N PRO A 363 2.17 -15.61 -26.13
CA PRO A 363 2.75 -15.73 -27.45
C PRO A 363 2.20 -14.63 -28.36
N GLY A 364 3.08 -13.73 -28.81
CA GLY A 364 2.74 -12.70 -29.78
C GLY A 364 2.43 -13.31 -31.14
N PRO A 365 1.54 -12.72 -31.94
CA PRO A 365 1.34 -13.15 -33.31
C PRO A 365 2.59 -12.80 -34.14
N SER A 366 3.13 -13.78 -34.82
CA SER A 366 4.16 -13.64 -35.86
C SER A 366 3.61 -12.81 -37.01
N GLY A 367 4.19 -11.66 -37.26
CA GLY A 367 3.89 -10.82 -38.43
C GLY A 367 5.08 -9.93 -38.78
N ALA A 368 5.84 -10.32 -39.79
CA ALA A 368 6.92 -9.56 -40.36
C ALA A 368 6.40 -8.33 -41.12
N GLY A 369 7.11 -7.19 -41.01
CA GLY A 369 6.80 -6.02 -41.86
C GLY A 369 7.67 -4.80 -41.59
N ARG A 370 8.80 -4.75 -42.24
CA ARG A 370 9.60 -3.63 -42.82
C ARG A 370 9.65 -2.24 -42.16
N LEU A 371 10.88 -1.84 -42.03
CA LEU A 371 11.46 -0.52 -41.80
C LEU A 371 10.92 0.61 -42.73
N GLY A 372 10.72 1.79 -42.16
CA GLY A 372 10.57 3.05 -42.85
C GLY A 372 10.99 4.20 -41.93
N SER A 373 12.13 4.81 -42.28
CA SER A 373 12.65 6.05 -41.71
C SER A 373 11.79 7.23 -42.11
N ASP A 374 11.50 8.16 -41.22
CA ASP A 374 11.70 9.59 -41.50
C ASP A 374 11.50 10.45 -40.22
N ALA A 375 12.32 11.49 -40.18
CA ALA A 375 12.51 12.40 -39.05
C ALA A 375 11.60 13.64 -39.12
N SER A 376 11.59 14.34 -38.00
CA SER A 376 11.23 15.74 -37.74
C SER A 376 9.78 16.10 -37.41
N GLY A 377 9.65 16.70 -36.22
CA GLY A 377 8.45 17.41 -35.79
C GLY A 377 8.38 17.59 -34.27
N LEU A 378 8.92 18.69 -33.76
CA LEU A 378 8.76 19.17 -32.40
C LEU A 378 7.28 19.50 -32.11
N GLY A 379 6.64 18.71 -31.32
CA GLY A 379 5.30 18.97 -30.78
C GLY A 379 5.23 18.52 -29.32
N SER A 380 4.70 19.39 -28.47
CA SER A 380 4.47 19.17 -27.04
C SER A 380 3.82 17.82 -26.75
N PRO A 381 4.20 17.09 -25.69
CA PRO A 381 3.67 15.77 -25.42
C PRO A 381 2.21 15.86 -24.95
N PRO A 382 1.29 15.11 -25.57
CA PRO A 382 -0.03 14.89 -25.01
C PRO A 382 0.08 13.98 -23.77
N SER A 383 -0.69 14.27 -22.74
CA SER A 383 -0.89 13.42 -21.57
C SER A 383 -1.31 12.01 -22.02
N ARG A 384 -0.39 11.07 -21.97
CA ARG A 384 -0.67 9.67 -22.31
C ARG A 384 -1.30 8.99 -21.09
N TYR A 385 -2.61 8.97 -21.02
CA TYR A 385 -3.33 7.95 -20.26
C TYR A 385 -3.16 6.63 -21.01
N SER A 386 -2.16 5.86 -20.64
CA SER A 386 -2.01 4.48 -21.09
C SER A 386 -3.04 3.63 -20.33
N ARG A 387 -4.08 3.20 -21.02
CA ARG A 387 -5.05 2.23 -20.50
C ARG A 387 -4.43 0.83 -20.60
N THR A 388 -3.73 0.40 -19.57
CA THR A 388 -3.19 -0.95 -19.50
C THR A 388 -4.25 -1.91 -18.96
N PRO A 389 -4.60 -2.99 -19.66
CA PRO A 389 -5.53 -3.99 -19.13
C PRO A 389 -4.88 -4.71 -17.95
N VAL A 390 -5.64 -4.82 -16.84
CA VAL A 390 -5.23 -5.56 -15.66
C VAL A 390 -5.70 -6.99 -15.80
N ARG A 391 -4.77 -7.92 -15.75
CA ARG A 391 -5.05 -9.33 -15.56
C ARG A 391 -4.85 -9.65 -14.08
N ALA A 392 -5.90 -10.07 -13.39
CA ALA A 392 -5.84 -10.38 -11.99
C ALA A 392 -5.13 -11.72 -11.78
N GLY A 393 -4.14 -11.78 -10.90
CA GLY A 393 -3.45 -12.99 -10.52
C GLY A 393 -3.60 -13.25 -9.02
N ALA A 394 -4.15 -14.39 -8.63
CA ALA A 394 -4.11 -14.87 -7.25
C ALA A 394 -2.88 -15.75 -7.09
N SER A 395 -1.85 -15.22 -6.46
CA SER A 395 -0.63 -15.95 -6.12
C SER A 395 -0.78 -16.85 -4.87
N GLY A 396 -2.00 -17.03 -4.37
CA GLY A 396 -2.29 -17.83 -3.18
C GLY A 396 -2.91 -19.20 -3.41
N LEU A 397 -3.31 -19.55 -4.64
CA LEU A 397 -4.06 -20.78 -4.91
C LEU A 397 -3.27 -21.86 -5.67
N SER A 398 -2.01 -21.64 -6.02
CA SER A 398 -1.21 -22.63 -6.76
C SER A 398 -0.64 -23.77 -5.89
N GLN A 399 -0.87 -23.80 -4.58
CA GLN A 399 -0.39 -24.89 -3.68
C GLN A 399 -1.40 -26.02 -3.47
N CYS A 400 -2.51 -26.04 -4.17
CA CYS A 400 -3.51 -27.10 -4.02
C CYS A 400 -3.63 -28.03 -5.24
N CYS A 401 -2.66 -28.04 -6.14
CA CYS A 401 -2.59 -28.97 -7.26
C CYS A 401 -1.19 -29.61 -7.31
N SER A 402 -0.91 -30.54 -6.40
CA SER A 402 0.07 -31.62 -6.54
C SER A 402 -0.47 -32.88 -5.90
#